data_68e940fc722ac58d3a46caf0cd61c005
#
_entry.id   68e940fc722ac58d3a46caf0cd61c005
#
_cell.length_a   1.000
_cell.length_b   1.000
_cell.length_c   1.000
_cell.angle_alpha   90.00
_cell.angle_beta   90.00
_cell.angle_gamma   90.00
#
_symmetry.space_group_name_H-M   'P 1'
#
loop_
_entity.id
_entity.type
_entity.pdbx_description
1 polymer ?
#
loop_
_entity_poly.entity_id
_entity_poly.type
_entity_poly.pdbx_seq_one_letter_code
_entity_poly.pdbx_strand_id
1 'polypeptide(L)'
;MDGKLVLVDGHSILNRAFFGIPDLTNSEGLHTNAVYGFLNIMFKILDEEKPDYLTVAFDLSAPTFRHKMYGGYKGTRKPMPHELVEQVPLIKEALTDMNVCVVTKEGYEADDILGTLAKRAEAEGMIVSVVSGDRDLLQLATDNIKTVSYTHLRAHETRGN
;
A
#
# COMPACT_ATOMS: atom_id res chain seq x y z
N MET A 1 13.27 -8.09 19.25
CA MET A 1 13.53 -8.42 17.84
C MET A 1 14.18 -7.23 17.16
N ASP A 2 15.31 -7.45 16.53
CA ASP A 2 16.03 -6.39 15.84
C ASP A 2 15.66 -6.41 14.36
N GLY A 3 15.90 -5.29 13.71
CA GLY A 3 15.72 -5.20 12.29
C GLY A 3 14.83 -4.05 11.88
N LYS A 4 14.65 -3.92 10.59
CA LYS A 4 13.83 -2.89 10.00
C LYS A 4 12.61 -3.49 9.32
N LEU A 5 11.43 -3.04 9.73
CA LEU A 5 10.17 -3.43 9.13
C LEU A 5 9.65 -2.28 8.26
N VAL A 6 9.31 -2.57 7.03
CA VAL A 6 8.63 -1.61 6.16
C VAL A 6 7.19 -2.08 5.96
N LEU A 7 6.27 -1.20 6.30
CA LEU A 7 4.84 -1.43 6.16
C LEU A 7 4.32 -0.54 5.04
N VAL A 8 3.63 -1.13 4.09
CA VAL A 8 3.14 -0.41 2.91
C VAL A 8 1.62 -0.37 2.91
N ASP A 9 1.06 0.82 2.77
CA ASP A 9 -0.37 1.00 2.54
C ASP A 9 -0.65 0.67 1.08
N GLY A 10 -0.98 -0.60 0.82
CA GLY A 10 -1.15 -1.09 -0.54
C GLY A 10 -2.26 -0.39 -1.31
N HIS A 11 -3.33 -0.05 -0.62
CA HIS A 11 -4.47 0.60 -1.28
C HIS A 11 -4.11 2.00 -1.79
N SER A 12 -3.44 2.81 -0.96
CA SER A 12 -3.08 4.16 -1.39
C SER A 12 -2.02 4.15 -2.50
N ILE A 13 -1.05 3.24 -2.40
CA ILE A 13 -0.03 3.09 -3.45
C ILE A 13 -0.67 2.60 -4.76
N LEU A 14 -1.62 1.67 -4.64
CA LEU A 14 -2.36 1.15 -5.78
C LEU A 14 -3.09 2.28 -6.52
N ASN A 15 -3.79 3.13 -5.77
CA ASN A 15 -4.49 4.27 -6.37
C ASN A 15 -3.52 5.25 -7.03
N ARG A 16 -2.39 5.53 -6.39
CA ARG A 16 -1.38 6.41 -6.99
C ARG A 16 -0.84 5.83 -8.29
N ALA A 17 -0.58 4.53 -8.31
CA ALA A 17 -0.08 3.86 -9.50
C ALA A 17 -1.12 3.90 -10.63
N PHE A 18 -2.37 3.61 -10.31
CA PHE A 18 -3.43 3.57 -11.31
C PHE A 18 -3.69 4.93 -11.94
N PHE A 19 -3.82 5.97 -11.11
CA PHE A 19 -4.13 7.31 -11.61
C PHE A 19 -2.91 8.09 -12.07
N GLY A 20 -1.72 7.68 -11.66
CA GLY A 20 -0.49 8.37 -12.04
C GLY A 20 0.16 7.86 -13.32
N ILE A 21 -0.25 6.70 -13.82
CA ILE A 21 0.31 6.11 -15.02
C ILE A 21 -0.79 5.96 -16.07
N PRO A 22 -0.51 6.37 -17.33
CA PRO A 22 -1.49 6.20 -18.39
C PRO A 22 -1.92 4.74 -18.54
N ASP A 23 -3.13 4.54 -19.00
CA ASP A 23 -3.67 3.20 -19.18
C ASP A 23 -2.77 2.35 -20.09
N LEU A 24 -2.47 1.15 -19.62
CA LEU A 24 -1.68 0.16 -20.36
C LEU A 24 -2.48 -1.13 -20.39
N THR A 25 -2.49 -1.77 -21.53
CA THR A 25 -3.12 -3.08 -21.67
C THR A 25 -2.13 -4.05 -22.30
N ASN A 26 -2.24 -5.33 -21.91
CA ASN A 26 -1.41 -6.37 -22.52
C ASN A 26 -2.10 -6.90 -23.80
N SER A 27 -1.51 -7.90 -24.44
CA SER A 27 -2.04 -8.46 -25.68
C SER A 27 -3.41 -9.09 -25.52
N GLU A 28 -3.82 -9.41 -24.29
CA GLU A 28 -5.12 -10.00 -24.00
C GLU A 28 -6.16 -8.97 -23.60
N GLY A 29 -5.80 -7.67 -23.63
CA GLY A 29 -6.70 -6.60 -23.24
C GLY A 29 -6.80 -6.35 -21.76
N LEU A 30 -5.96 -6.99 -20.96
CA LEU A 30 -5.93 -6.80 -19.51
C LEU A 30 -5.20 -5.52 -19.17
N HIS A 31 -5.80 -4.69 -18.31
CA HIS A 31 -5.17 -3.45 -17.85
C HIS A 31 -4.01 -3.75 -16.91
N THR A 32 -2.89 -3.07 -17.05
CA THR A 32 -1.67 -3.36 -16.30
C THR A 32 -0.97 -2.13 -15.74
N ASN A 33 -1.53 -0.93 -15.90
CA ASN A 33 -0.87 0.30 -15.44
C ASN A 33 -0.66 0.31 -13.92
N ALA A 34 -1.64 -0.16 -13.15
CA ALA A 34 -1.51 -0.21 -11.69
C ALA A 34 -0.48 -1.24 -11.27
N VAL A 35 -0.46 -2.41 -11.93
CA VAL A 35 0.55 -3.44 -11.65
C VAL A 35 1.95 -2.89 -11.89
N TYR A 36 2.14 -2.26 -13.05
CA TYR A 36 3.42 -1.67 -13.42
C TYR A 36 3.88 -0.63 -12.40
N GLY A 37 3.01 0.33 -12.09
CA GLY A 37 3.37 1.39 -11.17
C GLY A 37 3.58 0.91 -9.74
N PHE A 38 2.73 -0.02 -9.30
CA PHE A 38 2.86 -0.58 -7.96
C PHE A 38 4.20 -1.30 -7.79
N LEU A 39 4.56 -2.15 -8.73
CA LEU A 39 5.82 -2.89 -8.65
C LEU A 39 7.03 -1.96 -8.74
N ASN A 40 6.97 -0.91 -9.54
CA ASN A 40 8.05 0.07 -9.60
C ASN A 40 8.25 0.75 -8.25
N ILE A 41 7.17 1.11 -7.57
CA ILE A 41 7.26 1.69 -6.24
C ILE A 41 7.83 0.68 -5.24
N MET A 42 7.43 -0.58 -5.34
CA MET A 42 7.93 -1.62 -4.45
C MET A 42 9.43 -1.83 -4.63
N PHE A 43 9.92 -1.85 -5.88
CA PHE A 43 11.35 -1.97 -6.13
C PHE A 43 12.13 -0.77 -5.59
N LYS A 44 11.56 0.42 -5.71
CA LYS A 44 12.16 1.62 -5.15
C LYS A 44 12.24 1.55 -3.62
N ILE A 45 11.18 1.08 -2.97
CA ILE A 45 11.16 0.90 -1.53
C ILE A 45 12.23 -0.10 -1.10
N LEU A 46 12.33 -1.22 -1.79
CA LEU A 46 13.33 -2.23 -1.49
C LEU A 46 14.75 -1.66 -1.61
N ASP A 47 14.99 -0.84 -2.61
CA ASP A 47 16.30 -0.25 -2.84
C ASP A 47 16.65 0.83 -1.83
N GLU A 48 15.70 1.71 -1.51
CA GLU A 48 15.94 2.85 -0.62
C GLU A 48 15.87 2.50 0.86
N GLU A 49 14.91 1.68 1.25
CA GLU A 49 14.69 1.37 2.65
C GLU A 49 15.43 0.13 3.13
N LYS A 50 15.78 -0.77 2.22
CA LYS A 50 16.51 -1.99 2.52
C LYS A 50 15.93 -2.73 3.73
N PRO A 51 14.66 -3.10 3.67
CA PRO A 51 13.98 -3.71 4.82
C PRO A 51 14.46 -5.13 5.10
N ASP A 52 14.48 -5.49 6.38
CA ASP A 52 14.62 -6.89 6.78
C ASP A 52 13.30 -7.62 6.62
N TYR A 53 12.19 -6.90 6.83
CA TYR A 53 10.84 -7.43 6.69
C TYR A 53 9.98 -6.43 5.93
N LEU A 54 9.18 -6.91 5.00
CA LEU A 54 8.32 -6.06 4.19
C LEU A 54 6.90 -6.63 4.19
N THR A 55 5.95 -5.80 4.58
CA THR A 55 4.53 -6.18 4.64
C THR A 55 3.69 -5.14 3.93
N VAL A 56 2.76 -5.61 3.11
CA VAL A 56 1.82 -4.75 2.38
C VAL A 56 0.41 -5.05 2.88
N ALA A 57 -0.30 -4.01 3.31
CA ALA A 57 -1.67 -4.14 3.77
C ALA A 57 -2.63 -3.61 2.70
N PHE A 58 -3.69 -4.36 2.43
CA PHE A 58 -4.73 -3.96 1.49
C PHE A 58 -6.08 -3.88 2.18
N ASP A 59 -6.91 -2.94 1.74
CA ASP A 59 -8.32 -2.92 2.09
C ASP A 59 -9.04 -3.98 1.29
N LEU A 60 -10.01 -4.62 1.93
CA LEU A 60 -10.92 -5.51 1.23
C LEU A 60 -12.09 -4.69 0.68
N SER A 61 -12.73 -5.23 -0.34
CA SER A 61 -13.92 -4.60 -0.93
C SER A 61 -15.10 -4.58 0.04
N ALA A 62 -15.12 -5.46 1.04
CA ALA A 62 -16.19 -5.52 2.02
C ALA A 62 -16.21 -4.27 2.90
N PRO A 63 -17.38 -3.83 3.37
CA PRO A 63 -17.46 -2.69 4.26
C PRO A 63 -16.65 -2.91 5.53
N THR A 64 -15.95 -1.87 5.99
CA THR A 64 -15.23 -1.91 7.25
C THR A 64 -16.21 -1.80 8.41
N PHE A 65 -15.72 -2.05 9.64
CA PHE A 65 -16.56 -1.86 10.81
C PHE A 65 -17.06 -0.41 10.95
N ARG A 66 -16.28 0.55 10.45
CA ARG A 66 -16.68 1.96 10.44
C ARG A 66 -17.86 2.19 9.51
N HIS A 67 -17.88 1.52 8.36
CA HIS A 67 -19.03 1.55 7.46
C HIS A 67 -20.26 0.96 8.13
N LYS A 68 -20.10 -0.10 8.90
CA LYS A 68 -21.21 -0.76 9.58
C LYS A 68 -21.76 0.08 10.72
N MET A 69 -20.87 0.82 11.41
CA MET A 69 -21.28 1.66 12.55
C MET A 69 -21.81 3.02 12.11
N TYR A 70 -21.25 3.57 11.05
CA TYR A 70 -21.61 4.90 10.58
C TYR A 70 -21.96 4.77 9.11
N GLY A 71 -23.24 4.64 8.81
CA GLY A 71 -23.70 4.41 7.45
C GLY A 71 -23.25 5.45 6.44
N GLY A 72 -22.91 6.66 6.89
CA GLY A 72 -22.42 7.70 6.01
C GLY A 72 -20.90 7.75 5.86
N TYR A 73 -20.18 6.90 6.59
CA TYR A 73 -18.72 6.91 6.54
C TYR A 73 -18.24 6.49 5.14
N LYS A 74 -17.47 7.37 4.52
CA LYS A 74 -17.00 7.17 3.14
C LYS A 74 -18.14 7.01 2.12
N GLY A 75 -19.34 7.47 2.46
CA GLY A 75 -20.48 7.37 1.55
C GLY A 75 -20.33 8.13 0.25
N THR A 76 -19.47 9.15 0.23
CA THR A 76 -19.17 9.91 -0.99
C THR A 76 -17.98 9.35 -1.77
N ARG A 77 -17.31 8.34 -1.21
CA ARG A 77 -16.14 7.74 -1.86
C ARG A 77 -16.60 6.95 -3.08
N LYS A 78 -16.00 7.24 -4.22
CA LYS A 78 -16.34 6.54 -5.44
C LYS A 78 -15.89 5.08 -5.37
N PRO A 79 -16.67 4.16 -5.94
CA PRO A 79 -16.22 2.78 -6.05
C PRO A 79 -14.92 2.69 -6.83
N MET A 80 -14.13 1.67 -6.54
CA MET A 80 -12.90 1.41 -7.28
C MET A 80 -13.24 1.13 -8.74
N PRO A 81 -12.56 1.77 -9.71
CA PRO A 81 -12.82 1.49 -11.13
C PRO A 81 -12.62 0.01 -11.45
N HIS A 82 -13.42 -0.50 -12.37
CA HIS A 82 -13.32 -1.91 -12.77
C HIS A 82 -11.90 -2.26 -13.27
N GLU A 83 -11.30 -1.37 -14.04
CA GLU A 83 -9.94 -1.56 -14.58
C GLU A 83 -8.92 -1.72 -13.47
N LEU A 84 -9.15 -1.10 -12.31
CA LEU A 84 -8.27 -1.24 -11.16
C LEU A 84 -8.58 -2.52 -10.38
N VAL A 85 -9.86 -2.82 -10.20
CA VAL A 85 -10.28 -4.03 -9.48
C VAL A 85 -9.67 -5.28 -10.09
N GLU A 86 -9.65 -5.37 -11.42
CA GLU A 86 -9.11 -6.55 -12.09
C GLU A 86 -7.59 -6.68 -11.93
N GLN A 87 -6.89 -5.60 -11.59
CA GLN A 87 -5.44 -5.64 -11.40
C GLN A 87 -5.03 -6.05 -9.99
N VAL A 88 -5.92 -5.94 -9.01
CA VAL A 88 -5.59 -6.25 -7.61
C VAL A 88 -5.12 -7.70 -7.42
N PRO A 89 -5.80 -8.72 -7.96
CA PRO A 89 -5.32 -10.09 -7.83
C PRO A 89 -3.94 -10.30 -8.43
N LEU A 90 -3.65 -9.62 -9.53
CA LEU A 90 -2.34 -9.73 -10.19
C LEU A 90 -1.23 -9.16 -9.31
N ILE A 91 -1.51 -8.04 -8.65
CA ILE A 91 -0.54 -7.43 -7.75
C ILE A 91 -0.29 -8.32 -6.54
N LYS A 92 -1.34 -8.87 -5.94
CA LYS A 92 -1.21 -9.77 -4.81
C LYS A 92 -0.40 -11.02 -5.17
N GLU A 93 -0.64 -11.56 -6.35
CA GLU A 93 0.09 -12.72 -6.83
C GLU A 93 1.58 -12.38 -7.02
N ALA A 94 1.87 -11.24 -7.63
CA ALA A 94 3.25 -10.81 -7.83
C ALA A 94 3.97 -10.62 -6.50
N LEU A 95 3.32 -10.00 -5.52
CA LEU A 95 3.91 -9.81 -4.20
C LEU A 95 4.18 -11.13 -3.49
N THR A 96 3.25 -12.07 -3.61
CA THR A 96 3.44 -13.41 -3.05
C THR A 96 4.64 -14.10 -3.68
N ASP A 97 4.78 -13.98 -5.00
CA ASP A 97 5.91 -14.57 -5.72
C ASP A 97 7.24 -13.93 -5.31
N MET A 98 7.22 -12.68 -4.86
CA MET A 98 8.39 -11.97 -4.36
C MET A 98 8.67 -12.25 -2.88
N ASN A 99 7.88 -13.11 -2.25
CA ASN A 99 7.97 -13.41 -0.83
C ASN A 99 7.66 -12.20 0.06
N VAL A 100 6.83 -11.30 -0.42
CA VAL A 100 6.36 -10.15 0.36
C VAL A 100 5.12 -10.57 1.12
N CYS A 101 5.07 -10.24 2.40
CA CYS A 101 3.90 -10.55 3.22
C CYS A 101 2.74 -9.60 2.83
N VAL A 102 1.60 -10.19 2.49
CA VAL A 102 0.39 -9.42 2.17
C VAL A 102 -0.63 -9.67 3.27
N VAL A 103 -1.13 -8.60 3.85
CA VAL A 103 -2.06 -8.68 4.98
C VAL A 103 -3.37 -8.01 4.61
N THR A 104 -4.46 -8.70 4.87
CA THR A 104 -5.81 -8.13 4.80
C THR A 104 -6.57 -8.62 6.03
N LYS A 105 -7.48 -7.79 6.51
CA LYS A 105 -8.32 -8.21 7.63
C LYS A 105 -9.73 -7.69 7.37
N GLU A 106 -10.67 -8.61 7.25
CA GLU A 106 -12.05 -8.26 6.97
C GLU A 106 -12.60 -7.35 8.07
N GLY A 107 -13.30 -6.30 7.65
CA GLY A 107 -13.88 -5.34 8.56
C GLY A 107 -12.97 -4.21 9.01
N TYR A 108 -11.69 -4.23 8.61
CA TYR A 108 -10.72 -3.20 8.98
C TYR A 108 -10.11 -2.57 7.75
N GLU A 109 -9.77 -1.29 7.85
CA GLU A 109 -9.06 -0.59 6.80
C GLU A 109 -7.56 -0.85 6.91
N ALA A 110 -6.84 -0.63 5.79
CA ALA A 110 -5.40 -0.84 5.76
C ALA A 110 -4.66 0.01 6.81
N ASP A 111 -5.07 1.27 7.00
CA ASP A 111 -4.41 2.12 7.97
C ASP A 111 -4.61 1.65 9.42
N ASP A 112 -5.73 1.00 9.73
CA ASP A 112 -5.91 0.39 11.06
C ASP A 112 -4.93 -0.77 11.26
N ILE A 113 -4.75 -1.59 10.23
CA ILE A 113 -3.81 -2.69 10.26
C ILE A 113 -2.38 -2.17 10.40
N LEU A 114 -2.03 -1.16 9.61
CA LEU A 114 -0.68 -0.59 9.62
C LEU A 114 -0.35 0.03 10.96
N GLY A 115 -1.29 0.78 11.54
CA GLY A 115 -1.07 1.38 12.85
C GLY A 115 -0.81 0.35 13.93
N THR A 116 -1.58 -0.73 13.92
CA THR A 116 -1.42 -1.81 14.90
C THR A 116 -0.07 -2.50 14.73
N LEU A 117 0.29 -2.84 13.49
CA LEU A 117 1.56 -3.52 13.22
C LEU A 117 2.75 -2.64 13.54
N ALA A 118 2.67 -1.35 13.21
CA ALA A 118 3.77 -0.42 13.48
C ALA A 118 4.05 -0.32 14.99
N LYS A 119 3.00 -0.17 15.78
CA LYS A 119 3.16 -0.05 17.22
C LYS A 119 3.66 -1.34 17.86
N ARG A 120 3.21 -2.48 17.37
CA ARG A 120 3.68 -3.75 17.88
C ARG A 120 5.15 -3.98 17.56
N ALA A 121 5.57 -3.64 16.34
CA ALA A 121 6.95 -3.78 15.93
C ALA A 121 7.85 -2.84 16.72
N GLU A 122 7.40 -1.60 16.94
CA GLU A 122 8.14 -0.65 17.74
C GLU A 122 8.35 -1.15 19.18
N ALA A 123 7.30 -1.74 19.75
CA ALA A 123 7.36 -2.30 21.09
C ALA A 123 8.36 -3.45 21.19
N GLU A 124 8.63 -4.13 20.09
CA GLU A 124 9.61 -5.22 20.03
C GLU A 124 11.02 -4.73 19.69
N GLY A 125 11.21 -3.42 19.60
CA GLY A 125 12.53 -2.84 19.36
C GLY A 125 12.91 -2.67 17.89
N MET A 126 11.96 -2.86 16.98
CA MET A 126 12.23 -2.71 15.55
C MET A 126 12.17 -1.24 15.12
N ILE A 127 12.92 -0.93 14.08
CA ILE A 127 12.78 0.34 13.38
C ILE A 127 11.72 0.13 12.31
N VAL A 128 10.77 1.05 12.21
CA VAL A 128 9.62 0.89 11.32
C VAL A 128 9.53 2.05 10.34
N SER A 129 9.31 1.74 9.07
CA SER A 129 8.95 2.74 8.05
C SER A 129 7.56 2.41 7.54
N VAL A 130 6.67 3.39 7.58
CA VAL A 130 5.32 3.25 7.03
C VAL A 130 5.26 4.05 5.74
N VAL A 131 4.96 3.37 4.64
CA VAL A 131 4.95 3.96 3.31
C VAL A 131 3.51 4.08 2.82
N SER A 132 3.08 5.29 2.49
CA SER A 132 1.71 5.54 2.06
C SER A 132 1.65 6.75 1.15
N GLY A 133 0.61 6.80 0.32
CA GLY A 133 0.26 8.02 -0.39
C GLY A 133 -0.71 8.89 0.40
N ASP A 134 -1.12 8.43 1.57
CA ASP A 134 -2.12 9.09 2.41
C ASP A 134 -1.44 9.80 3.57
N ARG A 135 -1.65 11.12 3.66
CA ARG A 135 -1.05 11.94 4.71
C ARG A 135 -1.58 11.64 6.11
N ASP A 136 -2.75 11.01 6.20
CA ASP A 136 -3.32 10.69 7.51
C ASP A 136 -2.44 9.75 8.30
N LEU A 137 -1.59 8.97 7.63
CA LEU A 137 -0.67 8.07 8.32
C LEU A 137 0.55 8.77 8.92
N LEU A 138 0.74 10.07 8.63
CA LEU A 138 1.85 10.82 9.23
C LEU A 138 1.74 10.87 10.75
N GLN A 139 0.54 10.76 11.29
CA GLN A 139 0.34 10.77 12.75
C GLN A 139 0.96 9.55 13.44
N LEU A 140 1.34 8.53 12.70
CA LEU A 140 1.99 7.35 13.29
C LEU A 140 3.46 7.59 13.61
N ALA A 141 4.05 8.68 13.15
CA ALA A 141 5.49 8.94 13.31
C ALA A 141 5.88 9.04 14.79
N THR A 142 6.96 8.36 15.15
CA THR A 142 7.58 8.42 16.47
C THR A 142 9.09 8.41 16.26
N ASP A 143 9.87 8.33 17.35
CA ASP A 143 11.32 8.24 17.23
C ASP A 143 11.76 7.00 16.44
N ASN A 144 10.99 5.92 16.50
CA ASN A 144 11.34 4.65 15.84
C ASN A 144 10.41 4.31 14.68
N ILE A 145 9.39 5.11 14.44
CA ILE A 145 8.47 4.93 13.33
C ILE A 145 8.59 6.13 12.40
N LYS A 146 9.10 5.89 11.19
CA LYS A 146 9.21 6.89 10.15
C LYS A 146 8.05 6.73 9.17
N THR A 147 7.48 7.82 8.71
CA THR A 147 6.47 7.77 7.65
C THR A 147 7.05 8.33 6.36
N VAL A 148 6.77 7.65 5.26
CA VAL A 148 7.25 8.04 3.94
C VAL A 148 6.04 8.21 3.04
N SER A 149 5.94 9.35 2.38
CA SER A 149 4.79 9.66 1.54
C SER A 149 5.16 9.59 0.05
N TYR A 150 4.35 8.90 -0.73
CA TYR A 150 4.45 8.87 -2.18
C TYR A 150 3.23 9.59 -2.74
N THR A 151 3.26 10.93 -2.69
CA THR A 151 2.14 11.75 -3.16
C THR A 151 2.18 12.00 -4.66
N HIS A 152 3.33 11.77 -5.29
CA HIS A 152 3.49 11.95 -6.73
C HIS A 152 4.12 10.72 -7.34
N LEU A 153 3.52 10.23 -8.42
CA LEU A 153 4.09 9.14 -9.20
C LEU A 153 4.00 9.55 -10.66
N ARG A 154 5.15 9.75 -11.29
CA ARG A 154 5.25 10.05 -12.70
C ARG A 154 6.31 9.15 -13.32
N ALA A 155 6.14 8.83 -14.61
CA ALA A 155 7.05 7.90 -15.26
C ALA A 155 8.52 8.29 -15.11
N HIS A 156 8.82 9.57 -15.20
CA HIS A 156 10.20 10.03 -15.11
C HIS A 156 10.74 10.08 -13.68
N GLU A 157 9.90 9.91 -12.68
CA GLU A 157 10.36 9.87 -11.29
C GLU A 157 10.99 8.53 -10.95
N THR A 158 10.76 7.53 -11.78
CA THR A 158 11.35 6.21 -11.57
C THR A 158 12.82 6.14 -11.90
N ARG A 159 13.39 7.18 -12.48
CA ARG A 159 14.80 7.21 -12.87
C ARG A 159 15.78 7.33 -11.71
N GLY A 160 15.28 7.38 -10.50
CA GLY A 160 16.15 7.33 -9.33
C GLY A 160 16.90 8.60 -8.98
N ASN A 161 16.39 9.72 -9.41
CA ASN A 161 17.05 10.95 -8.98
C ASN A 161 16.68 11.31 -7.60
#